data_7d7fa3a311bdd10a48a545d7849a1b22
#
_entry.id   7d7fa3a311bdd10a48a545d7849a1b22
#
_cell.length_a   1.000
_cell.length_b   1.000
_cell.length_c   1.000
_cell.angle_alpha   90.00
_cell.angle_beta   90.00
_cell.angle_gamma   90.00
#
_symmetry.space_group_name_H-M   'P 1'
#
loop_
_entity.id
_entity.type
_entity.pdbx_description
1 polymer ?
#
loop_
_entity_poly.entity_id
_entity_poly.type
_entity_poly.pdbx_seq_one_letter_code
_entity_poly.pdbx_strand_id
1 'polypeptide(L)'
;LNNLKQNHLYRSRKVIETRLGNHIIINGKSLINFCSNDYLSLADHKLVKEAYKIGVNKYGVGSGASHLVSGHSVAHNELENSLAEYTGQEKVLLFSTGYTANIGIFSALRDDLDWILQDKLNHASLIDANHLIGLPLQRYIHNNIESLERKISKQSGQGLIVTDNIFSMDGDQADISSIEKLAQGNNAIMMQDDAHGFGIIEPNIPVNSIYMATLGKAAGAMGAFVSGKEDFIEYLIQKSRPYVYT
;
A
#
# COMPACT_ATOMS: atom_id res chain seq x y z
N LEU A 1 -0.54 23.14 20.31
CA LEU A 1 0.65 22.40 20.71
C LEU A 1 0.58 21.99 22.19
N ASN A 2 0.18 22.91 23.12
CA ASN A 2 0.08 22.61 24.55
C ASN A 2 -0.90 21.45 24.82
N ASN A 3 -2.06 21.42 24.16
CA ASN A 3 -3.01 20.32 24.26
C ASN A 3 -2.41 18.96 23.82
N LEU A 4 -1.63 18.93 22.73
CA LEU A 4 -0.93 17.72 22.31
C LEU A 4 0.09 17.23 23.35
N LYS A 5 0.80 18.15 23.99
CA LYS A 5 1.76 17.81 25.05
C LYS A 5 1.06 17.29 26.31
N GLN A 6 -0.03 17.95 26.73
CA GLN A 6 -0.81 17.55 27.90
C GLN A 6 -1.45 16.17 27.75
N ASN A 7 -1.87 15.82 26.53
CA ASN A 7 -2.47 14.51 26.22
C ASN A 7 -1.46 13.46 25.76
N HIS A 8 -0.15 13.70 25.88
CA HIS A 8 0.91 12.79 25.43
C HIS A 8 0.87 12.42 23.92
N LEU A 9 0.27 13.29 23.11
CA LEU A 9 0.14 13.12 21.65
C LEU A 9 1.21 13.88 20.86
N TYR A 10 2.10 14.60 21.56
CA TYR A 10 3.17 15.35 20.91
C TYR A 10 4.25 14.42 20.40
N ARG A 11 4.50 14.47 19.08
CA ARG A 11 5.51 13.66 18.40
C ARG A 11 6.80 14.46 18.23
N SER A 12 7.93 13.85 18.55
CA SER A 12 9.28 14.43 18.32
C SER A 12 10.08 13.54 17.38
N ARG A 13 10.87 14.17 16.51
CA ARG A 13 11.83 13.44 15.65
C ARG A 13 13.13 13.22 16.40
N LYS A 14 13.73 12.03 16.22
CA LYS A 14 15.11 11.74 16.65
C LYS A 14 15.99 11.78 15.41
N VAL A 15 17.16 12.44 15.54
CA VAL A 15 18.16 12.48 14.46
C VAL A 15 19.01 11.22 14.55
N ILE A 16 18.98 10.42 13.49
CA ILE A 16 19.85 9.25 13.34
C ILE A 16 21.14 9.72 12.67
N GLU A 17 22.25 9.61 13.38
CA GLU A 17 23.58 10.06 12.91
C GLU A 17 24.16 9.09 11.89
N THR A 18 23.98 7.78 12.12
CA THR A 18 24.37 6.73 11.17
C THR A 18 23.61 5.43 11.40
N ARG A 19 23.66 4.54 10.40
CA ARG A 19 23.12 3.17 10.46
C ARG A 19 24.26 2.19 10.26
N LEU A 20 24.32 1.17 11.08
CA LEU A 20 25.32 0.09 11.05
C LEU A 20 24.57 -1.26 11.15
N GLY A 21 24.05 -1.72 10.03
CA GLY A 21 23.19 -2.90 10.00
C GLY A 21 21.91 -2.66 10.83
N ASN A 22 21.70 -3.47 11.85
CA ASN A 22 20.57 -3.34 12.78
C ASN A 22 20.81 -2.35 13.94
N HIS A 23 21.93 -1.63 13.94
CA HIS A 23 22.23 -0.59 14.93
C HIS A 23 22.07 0.80 14.32
N ILE A 24 21.65 1.74 15.17
CA ILE A 24 21.61 3.19 14.85
C ILE A 24 22.36 3.96 15.92
N ILE A 25 22.97 5.09 15.54
CA ILE A 25 23.57 6.02 16.48
C ILE A 25 22.66 7.24 16.65
N ILE A 26 22.30 7.53 17.89
CA ILE A 26 21.49 8.68 18.29
C ILE A 26 22.16 9.34 19.51
N ASN A 27 22.50 10.61 19.39
CA ASN A 27 23.23 11.36 20.43
C ASN A 27 24.50 10.63 20.89
N GLY A 28 25.29 10.10 19.94
CA GLY A 28 26.51 9.35 20.18
C GLY A 28 26.33 7.96 20.81
N LYS A 29 25.09 7.50 21.03
CA LYS A 29 24.80 6.18 21.62
C LYS A 29 24.39 5.19 20.55
N SER A 30 24.99 3.99 20.56
CA SER A 30 24.57 2.87 19.72
C SER A 30 23.36 2.17 20.33
N LEU A 31 22.31 2.02 19.52
CA LEU A 31 21.05 1.39 19.91
C LEU A 31 20.68 0.32 18.87
N ILE A 32 20.08 -0.79 19.29
CA ILE A 32 19.48 -1.77 18.38
C ILE A 32 18.18 -1.19 17.85
N ASN A 33 18.00 -1.22 16.53
CA ASN A 33 16.85 -0.63 15.87
C ASN A 33 15.76 -1.68 15.58
N PHE A 34 14.72 -1.71 16.42
CA PHE A 34 13.51 -2.51 16.19
C PHE A 34 12.39 -1.73 15.49
N CYS A 35 12.63 -0.47 15.10
CA CYS A 35 11.62 0.41 14.51
C CYS A 35 11.72 0.50 12.98
N SER A 36 12.66 -0.22 12.35
CA SER A 36 12.84 -0.19 10.91
C SER A 36 11.82 -1.06 10.20
N ASN A 37 11.27 -0.55 9.10
CA ASN A 37 10.47 -1.34 8.16
C ASN A 37 11.32 -1.93 7.02
N ASP A 38 12.60 -1.67 6.97
CA ASP A 38 13.57 -2.28 6.04
C ASP A 38 13.88 -3.71 6.51
N TYR A 39 12.88 -4.59 6.44
CA TYR A 39 12.90 -5.92 7.06
C TYR A 39 14.02 -6.82 6.57
N LEU A 40 14.41 -6.67 5.30
CA LEU A 40 15.46 -7.45 4.64
C LEU A 40 16.79 -6.71 4.57
N SER A 41 16.88 -5.51 5.15
CA SER A 41 18.06 -4.64 5.09
C SER A 41 18.53 -4.32 3.66
N LEU A 42 17.60 -4.29 2.71
CA LEU A 42 17.89 -4.04 1.29
C LEU A 42 18.20 -2.57 1.00
N ALA A 43 17.77 -1.63 1.86
CA ALA A 43 18.03 -0.20 1.64
C ALA A 43 19.55 0.15 1.65
N ASP A 44 20.38 -0.67 2.27
CA ASP A 44 21.85 -0.53 2.25
C ASP A 44 22.57 -1.63 1.46
N HIS A 45 21.83 -2.51 0.78
CA HIS A 45 22.41 -3.64 0.08
C HIS A 45 23.24 -3.18 -1.13
N LYS A 46 24.43 -3.80 -1.34
CA LYS A 46 25.38 -3.42 -2.38
C LYS A 46 24.74 -3.42 -3.78
N LEU A 47 24.03 -4.45 -4.13
CA LEU A 47 23.41 -4.57 -5.48
C LEU A 47 22.33 -3.50 -5.71
N VAL A 48 21.53 -3.18 -4.69
CA VAL A 48 20.51 -2.12 -4.77
C VAL A 48 21.20 -0.77 -4.99
N LYS A 49 22.24 -0.46 -4.22
CA LYS A 49 23.02 0.78 -4.39
C LYS A 49 23.65 0.91 -5.78
N GLU A 50 24.22 -0.18 -6.31
CA GLU A 50 24.78 -0.18 -7.67
C GLU A 50 23.69 0.00 -8.75
N ALA A 51 22.54 -0.67 -8.62
CA ALA A 51 21.42 -0.48 -9.52
C ALA A 51 20.90 0.98 -9.52
N TYR A 52 20.84 1.63 -8.34
CA TYR A 52 20.51 3.06 -8.25
C TYR A 52 21.52 3.94 -8.99
N LYS A 53 22.83 3.71 -8.83
CA LYS A 53 23.87 4.46 -9.55
C LYS A 53 23.73 4.33 -11.06
N ILE A 54 23.50 3.10 -11.55
CA ILE A 54 23.27 2.84 -12.97
C ILE A 54 21.99 3.57 -13.44
N GLY A 55 20.91 3.47 -12.68
CA GLY A 55 19.65 4.14 -12.98
C GLY A 55 19.79 5.65 -13.05
N VAL A 56 20.46 6.27 -12.08
CA VAL A 56 20.74 7.73 -12.07
C VAL A 56 21.56 8.15 -13.29
N ASN A 57 22.59 7.39 -13.65
CA ASN A 57 23.41 7.70 -14.82
C ASN A 57 22.65 7.55 -16.15
N LYS A 58 21.70 6.61 -16.23
CA LYS A 58 20.96 6.33 -17.45
C LYS A 58 19.70 7.20 -17.62
N TYR A 59 18.98 7.44 -16.53
CA TYR A 59 17.65 8.06 -16.55
C TYR A 59 17.58 9.41 -15.83
N GLY A 60 18.63 9.82 -15.10
CA GLY A 60 18.61 11.00 -14.24
C GLY A 60 17.97 10.69 -12.87
N VAL A 61 17.63 11.75 -12.13
CA VAL A 61 17.14 11.66 -10.74
C VAL A 61 15.62 11.81 -10.61
N GLY A 62 14.93 12.04 -11.72
CA GLY A 62 13.47 12.19 -11.71
C GLY A 62 12.90 12.22 -13.12
N SER A 63 11.60 12.01 -13.23
CA SER A 63 10.91 11.85 -14.51
C SER A 63 10.69 13.16 -15.29
N GLY A 64 10.75 14.31 -14.62
CA GLY A 64 10.57 15.64 -15.23
C GLY A 64 9.15 15.98 -15.66
N ALA A 65 8.21 15.04 -15.61
CA ALA A 65 6.80 15.22 -15.97
C ALA A 65 5.94 14.12 -15.34
N SER A 66 4.61 14.28 -15.39
CA SER A 66 3.69 13.21 -15.02
C SER A 66 3.76 12.04 -16.02
N HIS A 67 3.36 10.85 -15.55
CA HIS A 67 3.36 9.62 -16.37
C HIS A 67 2.58 9.79 -17.70
N LEU A 68 1.43 10.44 -17.66
CA LEU A 68 0.55 10.59 -18.83
C LEU A 68 1.05 11.61 -19.87
N VAL A 69 2.09 12.39 -19.56
CA VAL A 69 2.67 13.37 -20.50
C VAL A 69 3.97 12.82 -21.08
N SER A 70 5.04 12.83 -20.33
CA SER A 70 6.37 12.37 -20.78
C SER A 70 7.22 11.77 -19.64
N GLY A 71 6.63 11.55 -18.48
CA GLY A 71 7.34 11.05 -17.29
C GLY A 71 7.37 9.53 -17.17
N HIS A 72 6.66 8.77 -18.03
CA HIS A 72 6.68 7.31 -18.01
C HIS A 72 7.81 6.79 -18.92
N SER A 73 8.86 6.24 -18.31
CA SER A 73 10.05 5.76 -19.00
C SER A 73 10.08 4.23 -19.11
N VAL A 74 11.03 3.71 -19.88
CA VAL A 74 11.30 2.26 -19.98
C VAL A 74 11.52 1.64 -18.59
N ALA A 75 12.20 2.34 -17.67
CA ALA A 75 12.43 1.83 -16.32
C ALA A 75 11.12 1.61 -15.53
N HIS A 76 10.13 2.48 -15.69
CA HIS A 76 8.81 2.29 -15.07
C HIS A 76 8.11 1.07 -15.66
N ASN A 77 8.09 0.96 -16.99
CA ASN A 77 7.45 -0.17 -17.67
C ASN A 77 8.11 -1.52 -17.34
N GLU A 78 9.44 -1.56 -17.27
CA GLU A 78 10.17 -2.78 -16.87
C GLU A 78 9.86 -3.17 -15.42
N LEU A 79 9.74 -2.21 -14.51
CA LEU A 79 9.37 -2.46 -13.11
C LEU A 79 7.92 -2.95 -13.01
N GLU A 80 6.97 -2.32 -13.71
CA GLU A 80 5.56 -2.75 -13.74
C GLU A 80 5.43 -4.18 -14.26
N ASN A 81 6.13 -4.54 -15.33
CA ASN A 81 6.14 -5.91 -15.86
C ASN A 81 6.72 -6.92 -14.87
N SER A 82 7.84 -6.58 -14.22
CA SER A 82 8.47 -7.45 -13.21
C SER A 82 7.58 -7.66 -11.99
N LEU A 83 6.86 -6.62 -11.56
CA LEU A 83 5.92 -6.71 -10.44
C LEU A 83 4.65 -7.47 -10.82
N ALA A 84 4.18 -7.36 -12.07
CA ALA A 84 3.07 -8.17 -12.59
C ALA A 84 3.42 -9.65 -12.59
N GLU A 85 4.62 -10.00 -13.09
CA GLU A 85 5.14 -11.37 -13.04
C GLU A 85 5.27 -11.88 -11.59
N TYR A 86 5.84 -11.09 -10.68
CA TYR A 86 6.01 -11.46 -9.28
C TYR A 86 4.67 -11.71 -8.57
N THR A 87 3.67 -10.88 -8.84
CA THR A 87 2.34 -10.98 -8.20
C THR A 87 1.41 -11.96 -8.91
N GLY A 88 1.77 -12.43 -10.11
CA GLY A 88 0.89 -13.25 -10.94
C GLY A 88 -0.36 -12.52 -11.42
N GLN A 89 -0.36 -11.18 -11.38
CA GLN A 89 -1.46 -10.35 -11.83
C GLN A 89 -1.26 -9.86 -13.27
N GLU A 90 -2.34 -9.49 -13.95
CA GLU A 90 -2.30 -9.10 -15.36
C GLU A 90 -1.52 -7.79 -15.58
N LYS A 91 -1.65 -6.83 -14.66
CA LYS A 91 -1.06 -5.50 -14.83
C LYS A 91 -0.76 -4.83 -13.50
N VAL A 92 0.18 -3.87 -13.53
CA VAL A 92 0.61 -3.08 -12.38
C VAL A 92 0.58 -1.60 -12.73
N LEU A 93 0.34 -0.77 -11.73
CA LEU A 93 0.45 0.69 -11.78
C LEU A 93 1.31 1.19 -10.63
N LEU A 94 2.33 1.98 -10.94
CA LEU A 94 3.24 2.55 -9.94
C LEU A 94 2.68 3.82 -9.30
N PHE A 95 2.97 4.01 -8.03
CA PHE A 95 2.67 5.21 -7.24
C PHE A 95 3.88 5.65 -6.43
N SER A 96 3.92 6.93 -6.06
CA SER A 96 5.01 7.48 -5.24
C SER A 96 5.06 6.92 -3.82
N THR A 97 3.91 6.57 -3.25
CA THR A 97 3.77 5.99 -1.90
C THR A 97 2.54 5.09 -1.81
N GLY A 98 2.51 4.15 -0.84
CA GLY A 98 1.30 3.37 -0.52
C GLY A 98 0.12 4.26 -0.11
N TYR A 99 0.38 5.38 0.56
CA TYR A 99 -0.65 6.35 0.92
C TYR A 99 -1.35 6.92 -0.33
N THR A 100 -0.57 7.36 -1.33
CA THR A 100 -1.12 7.88 -2.60
C THR A 100 -1.78 6.79 -3.44
N ALA A 101 -1.28 5.55 -3.39
CA ALA A 101 -1.90 4.40 -4.03
C ALA A 101 -3.31 4.14 -3.46
N ASN A 102 -3.44 4.07 -2.14
CA ASN A 102 -4.73 3.86 -1.47
C ASN A 102 -5.73 4.97 -1.80
N ILE A 103 -5.32 6.25 -1.72
CA ILE A 103 -6.16 7.37 -2.15
C ILE A 103 -6.53 7.25 -3.63
N GLY A 104 -5.59 6.82 -4.46
CA GLY A 104 -5.80 6.63 -5.90
C GLY A 104 -6.88 5.60 -6.22
N ILE A 105 -6.82 4.43 -5.57
CA ILE A 105 -7.82 3.36 -5.72
C ILE A 105 -9.21 3.87 -5.32
N PHE A 106 -9.33 4.43 -4.12
CA PHE A 106 -10.64 4.89 -3.62
C PHE A 106 -11.20 6.02 -4.48
N SER A 107 -10.36 6.98 -4.88
CA SER A 107 -10.82 8.11 -5.71
C SER A 107 -11.29 7.66 -7.10
N ALA A 108 -10.68 6.62 -7.65
CA ALA A 108 -11.08 6.07 -8.94
C ALA A 108 -12.41 5.32 -8.86
N LEU A 109 -12.61 4.54 -7.80
CA LEU A 109 -13.80 3.70 -7.62
C LEU A 109 -15.00 4.43 -7.00
N ARG A 110 -14.85 5.70 -6.62
CA ARG A 110 -15.86 6.45 -5.85
C ARG A 110 -17.28 6.35 -6.42
N ASP A 111 -17.42 6.52 -7.72
CA ASP A 111 -18.71 6.61 -8.39
C ASP A 111 -19.31 5.22 -8.73
N ASP A 112 -18.51 4.16 -8.54
CA ASP A 112 -18.89 2.77 -8.84
C ASP A 112 -19.27 1.98 -7.58
N LEU A 113 -19.07 2.57 -6.38
CA LEU A 113 -19.29 1.90 -5.11
C LEU A 113 -20.48 2.47 -4.35
N ASP A 114 -21.35 1.58 -3.86
CA ASP A 114 -22.45 1.91 -2.96
C ASP A 114 -22.02 1.84 -1.50
N TRP A 115 -21.05 0.95 -1.17
CA TRP A 115 -20.56 0.75 0.19
C TRP A 115 -19.12 0.28 0.27
N ILE A 116 -18.48 0.57 1.42
CA ILE A 116 -17.13 0.10 1.75
C ILE A 116 -17.12 -0.47 3.17
N LEU A 117 -16.55 -1.66 3.34
CA LEU A 117 -16.29 -2.28 4.64
C LEU A 117 -14.79 -2.44 4.85
N GLN A 118 -14.29 -1.95 5.98
CA GLN A 118 -12.88 -2.00 6.33
C GLN A 118 -12.65 -2.76 7.64
N ASP A 119 -11.52 -3.46 7.76
CA ASP A 119 -11.07 -3.96 9.05
C ASP A 119 -10.85 -2.80 10.02
N LYS A 120 -11.15 -3.02 11.30
CA LYS A 120 -11.05 -1.98 12.35
C LYS A 120 -9.63 -1.49 12.57
N LEU A 121 -8.61 -2.30 12.27
CA LEU A 121 -7.19 -1.96 12.45
C LEU A 121 -6.48 -1.61 11.14
N ASN A 122 -7.20 -1.48 10.03
CA ASN A 122 -6.63 -1.02 8.76
C ASN A 122 -5.80 0.26 8.93
N HIS A 123 -4.78 0.36 8.11
CA HIS A 123 -3.88 1.51 8.07
C HIS A 123 -4.62 2.83 7.84
N ALA A 124 -4.09 3.91 8.44
CA ALA A 124 -4.69 5.24 8.38
C ALA A 124 -4.97 5.73 6.95
N SER A 125 -4.14 5.38 5.98
CA SER A 125 -4.33 5.76 4.57
C SER A 125 -5.63 5.24 3.97
N LEU A 126 -6.09 4.05 4.37
CA LEU A 126 -7.35 3.45 3.92
C LEU A 126 -8.55 4.18 4.56
N ILE A 127 -8.42 4.57 5.83
CA ILE A 127 -9.42 5.35 6.53
C ILE A 127 -9.54 6.75 5.91
N ASP A 128 -8.41 7.40 5.65
CA ASP A 128 -8.35 8.73 5.05
C ASP A 128 -8.87 8.71 3.60
N ALA A 129 -8.54 7.68 2.83
CA ALA A 129 -9.06 7.47 1.49
C ALA A 129 -10.60 7.37 1.48
N ASN A 130 -11.17 6.63 2.43
CA ASN A 130 -12.63 6.54 2.57
C ASN A 130 -13.26 7.90 2.91
N HIS A 131 -12.67 8.65 3.83
CA HIS A 131 -13.15 9.99 4.17
C HIS A 131 -13.09 10.94 2.96
N LEU A 132 -12.03 10.86 2.17
CA LEU A 132 -11.85 11.71 0.98
C LEU A 132 -12.96 11.52 -0.05
N ILE A 133 -13.42 10.29 -0.27
CA ILE A 133 -14.47 10.00 -1.24
C ILE A 133 -15.88 10.23 -0.71
N GLY A 134 -16.03 10.44 0.61
CA GLY A 134 -17.29 10.81 1.25
C GLY A 134 -18.32 9.69 1.40
N LEU A 135 -17.93 8.42 1.19
CA LEU A 135 -18.77 7.29 1.55
C LEU A 135 -18.73 7.03 3.06
N PRO A 136 -19.83 6.55 3.68
CA PRO A 136 -19.84 6.26 5.11
C PRO A 136 -18.77 5.24 5.48
N LEU A 137 -17.91 5.59 6.44
CA LEU A 137 -16.90 4.65 6.95
C LEU A 137 -17.58 3.56 7.79
N GLN A 138 -17.60 2.36 7.28
CA GLN A 138 -18.09 1.18 7.97
C GLN A 138 -16.92 0.23 8.26
N ARG A 139 -16.83 -0.24 9.51
CA ARG A 139 -15.74 -1.12 9.94
C ARG A 139 -16.27 -2.38 10.61
N TYR A 140 -15.70 -3.53 10.27
CA TYR A 140 -15.93 -4.79 10.99
C TYR A 140 -14.88 -5.00 12.08
N ILE A 141 -15.18 -5.90 13.02
CA ILE A 141 -14.27 -6.25 14.13
C ILE A 141 -13.03 -6.88 13.52
N HIS A 142 -11.87 -6.46 14.01
CA HIS A 142 -10.56 -6.91 13.55
C HIS A 142 -10.48 -8.43 13.44
N ASN A 143 -10.06 -8.92 12.27
CA ASN A 143 -9.87 -10.32 11.92
C ASN A 143 -11.07 -11.23 12.23
N ASN A 144 -12.30 -10.68 12.23
CA ASN A 144 -13.51 -11.40 12.57
C ASN A 144 -14.45 -11.57 11.37
N ILE A 145 -14.41 -12.75 10.76
CA ILE A 145 -15.19 -13.08 9.54
C ILE A 145 -16.70 -13.04 9.82
N GLU A 146 -17.17 -13.49 10.97
CA GLU A 146 -18.61 -13.42 11.33
C GLU A 146 -19.09 -11.96 11.44
N SER A 147 -18.23 -11.07 11.96
CA SER A 147 -18.53 -9.64 12.01
C SER A 147 -18.60 -9.03 10.61
N LEU A 148 -17.72 -9.43 9.70
CA LEU A 148 -17.74 -9.03 8.31
C LEU A 148 -19.02 -9.50 7.62
N GLU A 149 -19.37 -10.78 7.72
CA GLU A 149 -20.57 -11.38 7.12
C GLU A 149 -21.84 -10.67 7.59
N ARG A 150 -22.01 -10.43 8.91
CA ARG A 150 -23.14 -9.69 9.46
C ARG A 150 -23.25 -8.25 8.96
N LYS A 151 -22.14 -7.64 8.55
CA LYS A 151 -22.16 -6.29 7.98
C LYS A 151 -22.47 -6.31 6.49
N ILE A 152 -21.92 -7.27 5.77
CA ILE A 152 -22.19 -7.47 4.34
C ILE A 152 -23.68 -7.75 4.12
N SER A 153 -24.32 -8.59 4.95
CA SER A 153 -25.75 -8.93 4.81
C SER A 153 -26.71 -7.74 4.91
N LYS A 154 -26.23 -6.57 5.34
CA LYS A 154 -26.99 -5.32 5.43
C LYS A 154 -26.72 -4.36 4.27
N GLN A 155 -25.84 -4.73 3.34
CA GLN A 155 -25.47 -3.90 2.21
C GLN A 155 -26.27 -4.30 0.97
N SER A 156 -26.37 -3.38 0.03
CA SER A 156 -26.94 -3.61 -1.30
C SER A 156 -26.13 -2.84 -2.33
N GLY A 157 -26.13 -3.32 -3.58
CA GLY A 157 -25.33 -2.71 -4.65
C GLY A 157 -23.89 -3.22 -4.69
N GLN A 158 -23.00 -2.45 -5.30
CA GLN A 158 -21.59 -2.78 -5.51
C GLN A 158 -20.76 -2.37 -4.30
N GLY A 159 -19.95 -3.29 -3.76
CA GLY A 159 -19.15 -3.04 -2.58
C GLY A 159 -17.65 -3.17 -2.75
N LEU A 160 -16.92 -2.62 -1.77
CA LEU A 160 -15.49 -2.81 -1.59
C LEU A 160 -15.21 -3.31 -0.18
N ILE A 161 -14.55 -4.46 -0.06
CA ILE A 161 -14.05 -5.00 1.21
C ILE A 161 -12.56 -4.79 1.26
N VAL A 162 -12.09 -4.10 2.29
CA VAL A 162 -10.68 -3.68 2.41
C VAL A 162 -10.06 -4.19 3.69
N THR A 163 -8.86 -4.77 3.58
CA THR A 163 -8.06 -5.24 4.72
C THR A 163 -6.58 -5.01 4.49
N ASP A 164 -5.82 -4.72 5.55
CA ASP A 164 -4.38 -4.98 5.54
C ASP A 164 -4.18 -6.51 5.47
N ASN A 165 -3.18 -7.00 4.76
CA ASN A 165 -2.82 -8.41 4.76
C ASN A 165 -2.03 -8.76 6.04
N ILE A 166 -1.02 -7.97 6.35
CA ILE A 166 -0.29 -8.02 7.63
C ILE A 166 -0.49 -6.70 8.36
N PHE A 167 -1.05 -6.77 9.56
CA PHE A 167 -1.32 -5.59 10.38
C PHE A 167 -0.05 -5.09 11.07
N SER A 168 0.29 -3.84 10.85
CA SER A 168 1.60 -3.26 11.19
C SER A 168 1.95 -3.28 12.69
N MET A 169 0.95 -3.17 13.56
CA MET A 169 1.16 -3.07 15.00
C MET A 169 1.11 -4.44 15.70
N ASP A 170 0.21 -5.30 15.27
CA ASP A 170 -0.03 -6.60 15.90
C ASP A 170 0.73 -7.74 15.21
N GLY A 171 1.05 -7.55 13.91
CA GLY A 171 1.83 -8.52 13.11
C GLY A 171 1.03 -9.74 12.70
N ASP A 172 -0.27 -9.77 12.95
CA ASP A 172 -1.15 -10.84 12.55
C ASP A 172 -1.59 -10.69 11.10
N GLN A 173 -2.09 -11.78 10.53
CA GLN A 173 -2.46 -11.88 9.12
C GLN A 173 -3.98 -11.97 8.96
N ALA A 174 -4.52 -11.30 7.93
CA ALA A 174 -5.92 -11.41 7.54
C ALA A 174 -6.22 -12.78 6.91
N ASP A 175 -7.43 -13.29 7.13
CA ASP A 175 -7.94 -14.47 6.41
C ASP A 175 -8.44 -14.08 5.02
N ILE A 176 -7.48 -13.88 4.11
CA ILE A 176 -7.72 -13.45 2.72
C ILE A 176 -8.71 -14.39 2.01
N SER A 177 -8.57 -15.69 2.20
CA SER A 177 -9.42 -16.69 1.52
C SER A 177 -10.87 -16.61 1.94
N SER A 178 -11.15 -16.38 3.22
CA SER A 178 -12.52 -16.21 3.72
C SER A 178 -13.12 -14.88 3.28
N ILE A 179 -12.32 -13.81 3.29
CA ILE A 179 -12.75 -12.47 2.82
C ILE A 179 -13.08 -12.52 1.32
N GLU A 180 -12.25 -13.18 0.51
CA GLU A 180 -12.49 -13.35 -0.92
C GLU A 180 -13.81 -14.08 -1.20
N LYS A 181 -14.08 -15.19 -0.51
CA LYS A 181 -15.34 -15.93 -0.66
C LYS A 181 -16.55 -15.05 -0.35
N LEU A 182 -16.47 -14.25 0.70
CA LEU A 182 -17.54 -13.31 1.05
C LEU A 182 -17.69 -12.21 -0.01
N ALA A 183 -16.59 -11.68 -0.54
CA ALA A 183 -16.64 -10.67 -1.61
C ALA A 183 -17.33 -11.23 -2.87
N GLN A 184 -16.90 -12.41 -3.33
CA GLN A 184 -17.47 -13.06 -4.51
C GLN A 184 -18.98 -13.36 -4.35
N GLY A 185 -19.41 -13.78 -3.16
CA GLY A 185 -20.81 -14.10 -2.86
C GLY A 185 -21.74 -12.88 -2.71
N ASN A 186 -21.20 -11.65 -2.67
CA ASN A 186 -21.96 -10.46 -2.28
C ASN A 186 -21.75 -9.23 -3.17
N ASN A 187 -21.44 -9.43 -4.44
CA ASN A 187 -21.21 -8.35 -5.40
C ASN A 187 -20.21 -7.29 -4.87
N ALA A 188 -19.07 -7.75 -4.35
CA ALA A 188 -18.05 -6.89 -3.81
C ALA A 188 -16.67 -7.19 -4.42
N ILE A 189 -15.86 -6.15 -4.57
CA ILE A 189 -14.44 -6.24 -4.90
C ILE A 189 -13.68 -6.40 -3.58
N MET A 190 -12.68 -7.27 -3.55
CA MET A 190 -11.74 -7.34 -2.45
C MET A 190 -10.49 -6.51 -2.75
N MET A 191 -10.04 -5.73 -1.77
CA MET A 191 -8.77 -5.02 -1.79
C MET A 191 -7.93 -5.41 -0.59
N GLN A 192 -6.68 -5.77 -0.82
CA GLN A 192 -5.69 -6.03 0.23
C GLN A 192 -4.52 -5.05 0.14
N ASP A 193 -4.18 -4.45 1.28
CA ASP A 193 -2.95 -3.67 1.50
C ASP A 193 -1.90 -4.59 2.09
N ASP A 194 -0.91 -4.96 1.28
CA ASP A 194 0.18 -5.85 1.70
C ASP A 194 1.50 -5.11 1.89
N ALA A 195 1.43 -3.88 2.36
CA ALA A 195 2.60 -3.06 2.59
C ALA A 195 3.62 -3.71 3.56
N HIS A 196 3.19 -4.56 4.46
CA HIS A 196 4.03 -5.24 5.45
C HIS A 196 4.40 -6.69 5.09
N GLY A 197 3.64 -7.35 4.21
CA GLY A 197 3.91 -8.73 3.79
C GLY A 197 4.72 -8.84 2.50
N PHE A 198 4.64 -7.85 1.61
CA PHE A 198 5.35 -7.85 0.34
C PHE A 198 6.85 -8.11 0.50
N GLY A 199 7.35 -9.16 -0.17
CA GLY A 199 8.75 -9.58 -0.11
C GLY A 199 9.14 -10.34 1.16
N ILE A 200 8.22 -10.54 2.13
CA ILE A 200 8.47 -11.27 3.40
C ILE A 200 7.72 -12.60 3.40
N ILE A 201 6.48 -12.59 2.98
CA ILE A 201 5.66 -13.79 2.86
C ILE A 201 5.26 -13.99 1.40
N GLU A 202 5.01 -15.25 1.03
CA GLU A 202 4.50 -15.55 -0.31
C GLU A 202 3.10 -14.93 -0.47
N PRO A 203 2.87 -14.13 -1.53
CA PRO A 203 1.62 -13.43 -1.68
C PRO A 203 0.47 -14.39 -1.98
N ASN A 204 -0.60 -14.30 -1.19
CA ASN A 204 -1.89 -14.94 -1.50
C ASN A 204 -2.80 -13.87 -2.13
N ILE A 205 -2.76 -13.77 -3.47
CA ILE A 205 -3.49 -12.72 -4.21
C ILE A 205 -4.63 -13.39 -5.00
N PRO A 206 -5.89 -13.18 -4.60
CA PRO A 206 -7.01 -13.66 -5.37
C PRO A 206 -7.09 -13.01 -6.75
N VAL A 207 -7.48 -13.79 -7.76
CA VAL A 207 -7.46 -13.36 -9.19
C VAL A 207 -8.29 -12.10 -9.45
N ASN A 208 -9.39 -11.91 -8.72
CA ASN A 208 -10.30 -10.77 -8.91
C ASN A 208 -10.15 -9.72 -7.81
N SER A 209 -9.01 -9.67 -7.13
CA SER A 209 -8.75 -8.69 -6.07
C SER A 209 -7.87 -7.54 -6.55
N ILE A 210 -7.93 -6.46 -5.82
CA ILE A 210 -7.00 -5.36 -5.91
C ILE A 210 -5.90 -5.61 -4.88
N TYR A 211 -4.66 -5.66 -5.33
CA TYR A 211 -3.51 -5.80 -4.45
C TYR A 211 -2.67 -4.53 -4.47
N MET A 212 -2.39 -3.98 -3.31
CA MET A 212 -1.50 -2.84 -3.13
C MET A 212 -0.32 -3.24 -2.25
N ALA A 213 0.90 -2.84 -2.63
CA ALA A 213 2.08 -3.00 -1.80
C ALA A 213 3.05 -1.84 -1.95
N THR A 214 4.03 -1.75 -1.02
CA THR A 214 5.02 -0.68 -1.02
C THR A 214 6.43 -1.20 -1.23
N LEU A 215 7.21 -0.46 -2.00
CA LEU A 215 8.65 -0.69 -2.19
C LEU A 215 9.49 -0.05 -1.07
N GLY A 216 8.86 0.76 -0.22
CA GLY A 216 9.53 1.54 0.83
C GLY A 216 9.81 0.78 2.13
N LYS A 217 9.51 -0.52 2.21
CA LYS A 217 9.73 -1.36 3.38
C LYS A 217 10.70 -2.50 3.07
N ALA A 218 10.24 -3.73 2.97
CA ALA A 218 11.10 -4.90 2.72
C ALA A 218 11.94 -4.78 1.44
N ALA A 219 11.43 -4.16 0.37
CA ALA A 219 12.19 -3.94 -0.86
C ALA A 219 13.31 -2.88 -0.74
N GLY A 220 13.38 -2.14 0.36
CA GLY A 220 14.47 -1.19 0.66
C GLY A 220 14.58 0.01 -0.28
N ALA A 221 13.51 0.33 -1.03
CA ALA A 221 13.49 1.39 -2.04
C ALA A 221 12.48 2.50 -1.67
N MET A 222 11.86 3.11 -2.66
CA MET A 222 10.78 4.08 -2.50
C MET A 222 9.72 3.84 -3.57
N GLY A 223 8.47 4.11 -3.23
CA GLY A 223 7.34 3.92 -4.14
C GLY A 223 6.36 2.88 -3.62
N ALA A 224 5.32 2.67 -4.40
CA ALA A 224 4.30 1.67 -4.18
C ALA A 224 3.72 1.23 -5.52
N PHE A 225 2.93 0.19 -5.51
CA PHE A 225 2.23 -0.25 -6.69
C PHE A 225 0.87 -0.84 -6.36
N VAL A 226 0.01 -0.83 -7.36
CA VAL A 226 -1.28 -1.52 -7.36
C VAL A 226 -1.27 -2.53 -8.48
N SER A 227 -1.66 -3.77 -8.21
CA SER A 227 -1.81 -4.80 -9.22
C SER A 227 -3.23 -5.37 -9.23
N GLY A 228 -3.63 -5.90 -10.37
CA GLY A 228 -4.94 -6.47 -10.60
C GLY A 228 -5.18 -6.80 -12.07
N LYS A 229 -6.46 -6.95 -12.43
CA LYS A 229 -6.86 -7.14 -13.83
C LYS A 229 -6.48 -5.94 -14.69
N GLU A 230 -6.19 -6.18 -15.96
CA GLU A 230 -5.80 -5.15 -16.90
C GLU A 230 -6.84 -4.02 -17.01
N ASP A 231 -8.12 -4.37 -17.19
CA ASP A 231 -9.21 -3.39 -17.28
C ASP A 231 -9.29 -2.49 -16.04
N PHE A 232 -9.06 -3.06 -14.85
CA PHE A 232 -9.06 -2.28 -13.61
C PHE A 232 -7.86 -1.34 -13.55
N ILE A 233 -6.68 -1.79 -13.92
CA ILE A 233 -5.47 -0.94 -13.94
C ILE A 233 -5.60 0.17 -14.98
N GLU A 234 -6.14 -0.12 -16.16
CA GLU A 234 -6.46 0.90 -17.16
C GLU A 234 -7.46 1.93 -16.61
N TYR A 235 -8.48 1.47 -15.89
CA TYR A 235 -9.43 2.36 -15.23
C TYR A 235 -8.75 3.28 -14.21
N LEU A 236 -7.82 2.75 -13.39
CA LEU A 236 -7.03 3.55 -12.46
C LEU A 236 -6.20 4.62 -13.17
N ILE A 237 -5.59 4.29 -14.31
CA ILE A 237 -4.83 5.26 -15.12
C ILE A 237 -5.70 6.44 -15.53
N GLN A 238 -6.98 6.22 -15.83
CA GLN A 238 -7.91 7.28 -16.24
C GLN A 238 -8.48 8.08 -15.06
N LYS A 239 -8.70 7.46 -13.91
CA LYS A 239 -9.54 8.00 -12.82
C LYS A 239 -8.75 8.35 -11.54
N SER A 240 -7.60 7.72 -11.32
CA SER A 240 -6.81 7.93 -10.10
C SER A 240 -6.19 9.32 -10.07
N ARG A 241 -6.78 10.23 -9.30
CA ARG A 241 -6.30 11.62 -9.21
C ARG A 241 -4.82 11.75 -8.82
N PRO A 242 -4.28 10.98 -7.84
CA PRO A 242 -2.86 11.02 -7.50
C PRO A 242 -1.93 10.53 -8.61
N TYR A 243 -2.45 9.80 -9.60
CA TYR A 243 -1.69 9.37 -10.76
C TYR A 243 -1.79 10.36 -11.92
N VAL A 244 -3.01 10.81 -12.20
CA VAL A 244 -3.28 11.76 -13.32
C VAL A 244 -2.59 13.10 -13.12
N TYR A 245 -2.52 13.57 -11.86
CA TYR A 245 -2.02 14.91 -11.51
C TYR A 245 -0.70 14.89 -10.72
N THR A 246 0.12 13.89 -10.94
CA THR A 246 1.43 13.81 -10.28
C THR A 246 2.55 14.43 -11.13
#